data_a93ae6d6d0f401b7d25dca145f6f2696
#
_entry.id   a93ae6d6d0f401b7d25dca145f6f2696
#
_cell.length_a   1.000
_cell.length_b   1.000
_cell.length_c   1.000
_cell.angle_alpha   90.00
_cell.angle_beta   90.00
_cell.angle_gamma   90.00
#
_symmetry.space_group_name_H-M   'P 1'
#
loop_
_entity.id
_entity.type
_entity.pdbx_description
1 polymer ?
#
loop_
_entity_poly.entity_id
_entity_poly.type
_entity_poly.pdbx_seq_one_letter_code
_entity_poly.pdbx_strand_id
1 'polypeptide(L)'
;MKDNLLELLGYHEKWHGLVQDSRRRFLYSINDHIVNEIFNRLDIKQGTFVEFGAWDGLVLSNTRHLFKKGWGGLLVEGDPSKAQELHENYSDYPNVKTVHSFVDTKDNLIDNLFKEHLQNNIDFCSIDVDGLDLEIFQTFEINMPKVICIEGGQVLHPHHDEVSLDVASKNVQQSLSVINKVFENRGYKLLCSYQDCFFIKEEYAHLFEIEEDLINHYKRGLLALPRLPYIRDVLKSVNLNNKILDYCLEGILDEGETLSGAQKPNWINKNYSTIKERLEKFED
;
A
#
# COMPACT_ATOMS: atom_id res chain seq x y z
N MET A 1 3.58 14.57 -20.92
CA MET A 1 3.62 13.10 -20.87
C MET A 1 2.98 12.69 -19.56
N LYS A 2 1.98 11.81 -19.60
CA LYS A 2 1.38 11.23 -18.40
C LYS A 2 2.25 10.02 -18.04
N ASP A 3 3.35 10.25 -17.32
CA ASP A 3 4.26 9.17 -16.94
C ASP A 3 3.56 8.24 -15.94
N ASN A 4 3.76 6.95 -16.11
CA ASN A 4 3.22 5.94 -15.21
C ASN A 4 3.76 6.16 -13.79
N LEU A 5 2.90 6.17 -12.78
CA LEU A 5 3.31 6.40 -11.39
C LEU A 5 4.34 5.38 -10.90
N LEU A 6 4.33 4.15 -11.43
CA LEU A 6 5.34 3.14 -11.11
C LEU A 6 6.70 3.41 -11.75
N GLU A 7 6.79 4.19 -12.84
CA GLU A 7 8.10 4.64 -13.36
C GLU A 7 8.78 5.61 -12.39
N LEU A 8 8.00 6.32 -11.58
CA LEU A 8 8.56 7.11 -10.48
C LEU A 8 9.23 6.23 -9.42
N LEU A 9 8.79 4.97 -9.26
CA LEU A 9 9.47 3.97 -8.43
C LEU A 9 10.78 3.48 -9.05
N GLY A 10 11.01 3.62 -10.35
CA GLY A 10 12.30 3.36 -11.02
C GLY A 10 13.43 4.28 -10.54
N TYR A 11 13.12 5.38 -9.87
CA TYR A 11 14.08 6.17 -9.09
C TYR A 11 14.55 5.47 -7.81
N HIS A 12 14.14 4.26 -7.58
CA HIS A 12 14.42 3.43 -6.41
C HIS A 12 15.91 3.25 -6.12
N GLU A 13 16.78 3.29 -7.12
CA GLU A 13 18.24 3.20 -6.88
C GLU A 13 18.79 4.39 -6.11
N LYS A 14 18.24 5.57 -6.31
CA LYS A 14 18.60 6.77 -5.52
C LYS A 14 18.05 6.71 -4.10
N TRP A 15 16.91 6.05 -3.89
CA TRP A 15 16.23 6.00 -2.59
C TRP A 15 16.82 4.95 -1.65
N HIS A 16 17.30 3.81 -2.15
CA HIS A 16 18.00 2.83 -1.32
C HIS A 16 19.30 3.36 -0.72
N GLY A 17 19.97 4.30 -1.35
CA GLY A 17 21.11 5.01 -0.78
C GLY A 17 20.72 5.91 0.41
N LEU A 18 19.51 6.48 0.41
CA LEU A 18 18.99 7.32 1.49
C LEU A 18 18.37 6.51 2.63
N VAL A 19 17.87 5.31 2.36
CA VAL A 19 17.28 4.39 3.34
C VAL A 19 18.37 3.64 4.14
N GLN A 20 19.62 3.66 3.74
CA GLN A 20 20.72 3.05 4.52
C GLN A 20 21.16 3.87 5.74
N ASP A 21 20.75 5.13 5.88
CA ASP A 21 20.91 5.84 7.15
C ASP A 21 19.87 5.30 8.14
N SER A 22 20.32 4.49 9.10
CA SER A 22 19.48 3.83 10.10
C SER A 22 18.60 4.79 10.90
N ARG A 23 18.93 6.08 10.94
CA ARG A 23 18.14 7.14 11.57
C ARG A 23 17.06 7.73 10.65
N ARG A 24 17.13 7.51 9.34
CA ARG A 24 16.15 7.98 8.35
C ARG A 24 15.20 6.90 7.88
N ARG A 25 15.47 5.62 8.16
CA ARG A 25 14.62 4.46 7.79
C ARG A 25 13.14 4.60 8.18
N PHE A 26 12.88 5.39 9.20
CA PHE A 26 11.56 5.51 9.82
C PHE A 26 10.84 6.82 9.50
N LEU A 27 11.35 7.67 8.62
CA LEU A 27 10.82 9.01 8.41
C LEU A 27 10.04 9.21 7.12
N TYR A 28 10.14 8.30 6.15
CA TYR A 28 9.48 8.42 4.86
C TYR A 28 9.08 7.04 4.35
N SER A 29 7.79 6.90 4.00
CA SER A 29 7.29 5.77 3.23
C SER A 29 7.62 5.98 1.74
N ILE A 30 7.76 4.90 0.98
CA ILE A 30 7.82 4.95 -0.49
C ILE A 30 6.54 5.59 -1.04
N ASN A 31 5.43 5.37 -0.36
CA ASN A 31 4.13 5.92 -0.69
C ASN A 31 4.10 7.45 -0.73
N ASP A 32 4.94 8.12 0.05
CA ASP A 32 5.02 9.60 0.09
C ASP A 32 5.18 10.21 -1.30
N HIS A 33 5.95 9.57 -2.20
CA HIS A 33 6.19 10.08 -3.55
C HIS A 33 5.00 9.86 -4.45
N ILE A 34 4.38 8.67 -4.37
CA ILE A 34 3.17 8.35 -5.13
C ILE A 34 2.06 9.31 -4.73
N VAL A 35 1.82 9.45 -3.44
CA VAL A 35 0.78 10.35 -2.90
C VAL A 35 1.06 11.81 -3.30
N ASN A 36 2.31 12.25 -3.19
CA ASN A 36 2.68 13.60 -3.61
C ASN A 36 2.40 13.86 -5.08
N GLU A 37 2.76 12.92 -5.96
CA GLU A 37 2.53 13.06 -7.39
C GLU A 37 1.04 13.03 -7.72
N ILE A 38 0.25 12.17 -7.06
CA ILE A 38 -1.20 12.14 -7.23
C ILE A 38 -1.79 13.52 -6.90
N PHE A 39 -1.47 14.10 -5.74
CA PHE A 39 -2.04 15.38 -5.34
C PHE A 39 -1.48 16.58 -6.12
N ASN A 40 -0.25 16.49 -6.64
CA ASN A 40 0.25 17.47 -7.60
C ASN A 40 -0.57 17.50 -8.90
N ARG A 41 -0.93 16.33 -9.44
CA ARG A 41 -1.79 16.23 -10.64
C ARG A 41 -3.22 16.69 -10.39
N LEU A 42 -3.73 16.48 -9.18
CA LEU A 42 -5.03 16.96 -8.73
C LEU A 42 -5.03 18.48 -8.44
N ASP A 43 -3.88 19.16 -8.41
CA ASP A 43 -3.66 20.55 -7.95
C ASP A 43 -4.22 20.78 -6.53
N ILE A 44 -4.13 19.79 -5.65
CA ILE A 44 -4.56 19.86 -4.25
C ILE A 44 -3.32 20.00 -3.36
N LYS A 45 -3.15 21.20 -2.77
CA LYS A 45 -2.00 21.52 -1.92
C LYS A 45 -2.22 21.28 -0.44
N GLN A 46 -3.47 21.36 -0.01
CA GLN A 46 -3.92 21.11 1.36
C GLN A 46 -5.24 20.37 1.32
N GLY A 47 -5.45 19.45 2.25
CA GLY A 47 -6.66 18.64 2.30
C GLY A 47 -6.81 17.91 3.63
N THR A 48 -7.70 16.93 3.63
CA THR A 48 -8.02 16.09 4.79
C THR A 48 -7.57 14.67 4.53
N PHE A 49 -6.79 14.11 5.45
CA PHE A 49 -6.39 12.70 5.40
C PHE A 49 -7.07 11.87 6.49
N VAL A 50 -7.12 10.57 6.26
CA VAL A 50 -7.42 9.54 7.26
C VAL A 50 -6.37 8.44 7.14
N GLU A 51 -5.94 7.87 8.26
CA GLU A 51 -5.08 6.70 8.31
C GLU A 51 -5.59 5.74 9.36
N PHE A 52 -5.94 4.52 8.93
CA PHE A 52 -6.27 3.39 9.78
C PHE A 52 -5.03 2.50 9.91
N GLY A 53 -4.70 2.08 11.14
CA GLY A 53 -3.43 1.44 11.45
C GLY A 53 -2.28 2.46 11.53
N ALA A 54 -2.55 3.61 12.16
CA ALA A 54 -1.61 4.74 12.16
C ALA A 54 -0.35 4.53 13.01
N TRP A 55 -0.28 3.43 13.78
CA TRP A 55 0.82 3.12 14.69
C TRP A 55 1.13 4.31 15.61
N ASP A 56 2.37 4.80 15.64
CA ASP A 56 2.77 6.00 16.39
C ASP A 56 2.61 7.31 15.57
N GLY A 57 2.12 7.23 14.35
CA GLY A 57 1.97 8.33 13.39
C GLY A 57 3.29 8.86 12.82
N LEU A 58 4.41 8.25 13.17
CA LEU A 58 5.75 8.67 12.74
C LEU A 58 6.44 7.64 11.86
N VAL A 59 6.40 6.37 12.28
CA VAL A 59 7.08 5.27 11.63
C VAL A 59 6.21 4.73 10.52
N LEU A 60 6.71 4.77 9.28
CA LEU A 60 6.05 4.28 8.06
C LEU A 60 4.65 4.87 7.77
N SER A 61 4.24 5.93 8.48
CA SER A 61 2.94 6.57 8.25
C SER A 61 2.83 7.11 6.83
N ASN A 62 1.73 6.75 6.17
CA ASN A 62 1.39 7.18 4.81
C ASN A 62 0.84 8.61 4.75
N THR A 63 0.53 9.23 5.89
CA THR A 63 -0.04 10.58 5.98
C THR A 63 0.90 11.62 6.59
N ARG A 64 1.97 11.20 7.27
CA ARG A 64 2.89 12.12 7.94
C ARG A 64 3.47 13.20 7.03
N HIS A 65 3.80 12.86 5.78
CA HIS A 65 4.34 13.82 4.83
C HIS A 65 3.30 14.87 4.42
N LEU A 66 2.02 14.50 4.36
CA LEU A 66 0.90 15.41 4.11
C LEU A 66 0.70 16.35 5.33
N PHE A 67 0.72 15.80 6.53
CA PHE A 67 0.69 16.60 7.76
C PHE A 67 1.79 17.67 7.77
N LYS A 68 3.03 17.32 7.43
CA LYS A 68 4.15 18.28 7.33
C LYS A 68 3.94 19.38 6.30
N LYS A 69 3.04 19.18 5.34
CA LYS A 69 2.60 20.17 4.36
C LYS A 69 1.40 21.01 4.79
N GLY A 70 0.95 20.83 6.03
CA GLY A 70 -0.16 21.57 6.62
C GLY A 70 -1.54 20.96 6.42
N TRP A 71 -1.62 19.70 5.98
CA TRP A 71 -2.87 18.96 5.95
C TRP A 71 -3.33 18.64 7.37
N GLY A 72 -4.64 18.45 7.53
CA GLY A 72 -5.24 17.94 8.76
C GLY A 72 -5.92 16.61 8.54
N GLY A 73 -6.36 15.97 9.61
CA GLY A 73 -7.09 14.71 9.45
C GLY A 73 -7.29 13.89 10.71
N LEU A 74 -7.52 12.61 10.48
CA LEU A 74 -7.84 11.61 11.50
C LEU A 74 -6.83 10.46 11.43
N LEU A 75 -6.24 10.13 12.56
CA LEU A 75 -5.34 8.99 12.74
C LEU A 75 -5.98 8.01 13.74
N VAL A 76 -6.14 6.75 13.33
CA VAL A 76 -6.82 5.72 14.12
C VAL A 76 -5.87 4.54 14.35
N GLU A 77 -5.71 4.15 15.61
CA GLU A 77 -4.84 3.04 16.00
C GLU A 77 -5.53 2.11 17.00
N GLY A 78 -5.39 0.80 16.78
CA GLY A 78 -6.04 -0.23 17.61
C GLY A 78 -5.20 -0.68 18.80
N ASP A 79 -3.86 -0.65 18.72
CA ASP A 79 -2.99 -0.99 19.84
C ASP A 79 -2.97 0.14 20.89
N PRO A 80 -3.33 -0.13 22.15
CA PRO A 80 -3.45 0.93 23.16
C PRO A 80 -2.12 1.63 23.48
N SER A 81 -0.98 0.94 23.39
CA SER A 81 0.33 1.54 23.63
C SER A 81 0.72 2.47 22.48
N LYS A 82 0.45 2.05 21.25
CA LYS A 82 0.74 2.84 20.05
C LYS A 82 -0.23 4.00 19.90
N ALA A 83 -1.48 3.82 20.24
CA ALA A 83 -2.46 4.91 20.29
C ALA A 83 -2.07 6.00 21.29
N GLN A 84 -1.47 5.62 22.42
CA GLN A 84 -0.93 6.59 23.37
C GLN A 84 0.25 7.37 22.80
N GLU A 85 1.24 6.67 22.20
CA GLU A 85 2.38 7.30 21.51
C GLU A 85 1.90 8.24 20.39
N LEU A 86 0.91 7.77 19.59
CA LEU A 86 0.26 8.55 18.55
C LEU A 86 -0.35 9.85 19.10
N HIS A 87 -1.10 9.74 20.19
CA HIS A 87 -1.70 10.92 20.85
C HIS A 87 -0.63 11.90 21.33
N GLU A 88 0.42 11.42 21.99
CA GLU A 88 1.53 12.26 22.45
C GLU A 88 2.22 12.98 21.30
N ASN A 89 2.44 12.29 20.17
CA ASN A 89 3.09 12.86 18.99
C ASN A 89 2.28 13.96 18.29
N TYR A 90 0.95 13.95 18.44
CA TYR A 90 0.06 14.89 17.75
C TYR A 90 -0.76 15.80 18.66
N SER A 91 -0.58 15.73 19.99
CA SER A 91 -1.32 16.52 20.99
C SER A 91 -1.30 18.03 20.76
N ASP A 92 -0.18 18.56 20.25
CA ASP A 92 0.01 19.98 20.00
C ASP A 92 -0.58 20.46 18.65
N TYR A 93 -1.16 19.57 17.86
CA TYR A 93 -1.63 19.86 16.52
C TYR A 93 -3.16 19.76 16.41
N PRO A 94 -3.90 20.88 16.58
CA PRO A 94 -5.36 20.86 16.67
C PRO A 94 -6.07 20.45 15.36
N ASN A 95 -5.35 20.49 14.23
CA ASN A 95 -5.84 20.07 12.92
C ASN A 95 -5.74 18.55 12.68
N VAL A 96 -5.15 17.80 13.62
CA VAL A 96 -5.08 16.32 13.56
C VAL A 96 -5.82 15.75 14.77
N LYS A 97 -6.71 14.81 14.53
CA LYS A 97 -7.40 14.03 15.55
C LYS A 97 -6.79 12.65 15.63
N THR A 98 -6.55 12.19 16.84
CA THR A 98 -6.07 10.83 17.10
C THR A 98 -7.12 10.05 17.85
N VAL A 99 -7.42 8.84 17.43
CA VAL A 99 -8.43 7.98 18.06
C VAL A 99 -7.85 6.62 18.34
N HIS A 100 -7.98 6.17 19.59
CA HIS A 100 -7.75 4.78 19.95
C HIS A 100 -9.02 3.98 19.64
N SER A 101 -9.00 3.22 18.58
CA SER A 101 -10.10 2.33 18.21
C SER A 101 -9.57 1.14 17.42
N PHE A 102 -9.97 -0.05 17.81
CA PHE A 102 -9.80 -1.22 16.97
C PHE A 102 -10.84 -1.12 15.83
N VAL A 103 -10.34 -1.00 14.60
CA VAL A 103 -11.19 -0.91 13.43
C VAL A 103 -11.54 -2.30 12.96
N ASP A 104 -12.83 -2.58 12.81
CA ASP A 104 -13.37 -3.84 12.35
C ASP A 104 -14.53 -3.61 11.34
N THR A 105 -15.17 -4.69 10.94
CA THR A 105 -16.28 -4.66 9.98
C THR A 105 -17.65 -4.41 10.61
N LYS A 106 -17.70 -3.97 11.87
CA LYS A 106 -18.98 -3.65 12.51
C LYS A 106 -19.67 -2.48 11.84
N ASP A 107 -20.98 -2.64 11.72
CA ASP A 107 -21.86 -1.69 11.05
C ASP A 107 -21.64 -0.25 11.55
N ASN A 108 -21.46 0.66 10.60
CA ASN A 108 -21.33 2.11 10.82
C ASN A 108 -20.12 2.58 11.66
N LEU A 109 -19.15 1.71 12.02
CA LEU A 109 -18.01 2.13 12.82
C LEU A 109 -17.23 3.25 12.12
N ILE A 110 -16.85 3.03 10.86
CA ILE A 110 -16.08 3.98 10.05
C ILE A 110 -16.84 5.27 9.84
N ASP A 111 -18.10 5.17 9.44
CA ASP A 111 -18.95 6.34 9.22
C ASP A 111 -19.19 7.16 10.49
N ASN A 112 -19.26 6.51 11.65
CA ASN A 112 -19.37 7.21 12.92
C ASN A 112 -18.07 7.94 13.27
N LEU A 113 -16.90 7.31 13.04
CA LEU A 113 -15.60 7.98 13.21
C LEU A 113 -15.50 9.20 12.29
N PHE A 114 -15.95 9.11 11.04
CA PHE A 114 -15.94 10.25 10.13
C PHE A 114 -16.88 11.36 10.58
N LYS A 115 -18.10 11.03 10.99
CA LYS A 115 -19.08 12.03 11.48
C LYS A 115 -18.61 12.75 12.76
N GLU A 116 -17.95 12.01 13.64
CA GLU A 116 -17.52 12.55 14.94
C GLU A 116 -16.28 13.42 14.83
N HIS A 117 -15.33 13.03 13.96
CA HIS A 117 -13.99 13.61 13.98
C HIS A 117 -13.65 14.44 12.74
N LEU A 118 -14.40 14.34 11.64
CA LEU A 118 -14.14 15.06 10.40
C LEU A 118 -15.25 16.05 10.04
N GLN A 119 -14.84 17.25 9.64
CA GLN A 119 -15.75 18.30 9.17
C GLN A 119 -15.78 18.46 7.66
N ASN A 120 -14.77 17.93 6.98
CA ASN A 120 -14.55 18.10 5.54
C ASN A 120 -14.58 16.75 4.81
N ASN A 121 -14.70 16.81 3.49
CA ASN A 121 -14.50 15.65 2.64
C ASN A 121 -13.08 15.11 2.79
N ILE A 122 -12.93 13.79 2.68
CA ILE A 122 -11.65 13.13 2.78
C ILE A 122 -10.96 13.17 1.40
N ASP A 123 -9.76 13.73 1.36
CA ASP A 123 -8.96 13.76 0.14
C ASP A 123 -8.12 12.48 0.00
N PHE A 124 -7.51 12.03 1.09
CA PHE A 124 -6.67 10.83 1.14
C PHE A 124 -7.05 9.91 2.29
N CYS A 125 -7.15 8.61 2.02
CA CYS A 125 -7.32 7.59 3.06
C CYS A 125 -6.27 6.50 2.88
N SER A 126 -5.55 6.16 3.93
CA SER A 126 -4.71 4.97 4.03
C SER A 126 -5.38 3.93 4.90
N ILE A 127 -5.41 2.67 4.44
CA ILE A 127 -5.94 1.52 5.16
C ILE A 127 -4.83 0.47 5.20
N ASP A 128 -4.30 0.25 6.40
CA ASP A 128 -3.22 -0.71 6.66
C ASP A 128 -3.40 -1.23 8.11
N VAL A 129 -4.21 -2.30 8.23
CA VAL A 129 -4.62 -2.88 9.53
C VAL A 129 -4.25 -4.36 9.64
N ASP A 130 -3.29 -4.80 8.81
CA ASP A 130 -2.75 -6.17 8.84
C ASP A 130 -3.81 -7.28 8.65
N GLY A 131 -4.71 -7.13 7.65
CA GLY A 131 -5.51 -8.26 7.19
C GLY A 131 -7.00 -8.08 6.95
N LEU A 132 -7.65 -7.03 7.48
CA LEU A 132 -9.07 -6.72 7.22
C LEU A 132 -9.27 -5.50 6.32
N ASP A 133 -8.25 -5.09 5.61
CA ASP A 133 -8.18 -3.84 4.88
C ASP A 133 -9.31 -3.68 3.87
N LEU A 134 -9.52 -4.70 3.04
CA LEU A 134 -10.55 -4.69 2.02
C LEU A 134 -11.96 -4.73 2.63
N GLU A 135 -12.15 -5.55 3.64
CA GLU A 135 -13.42 -5.69 4.36
C GLU A 135 -13.79 -4.37 5.05
N ILE A 136 -12.81 -3.67 5.63
CA ILE A 136 -13.01 -2.34 6.22
C ILE A 136 -13.41 -1.34 5.14
N PHE A 137 -12.72 -1.30 4.00
CA PHE A 137 -13.12 -0.42 2.89
C PHE A 137 -14.57 -0.69 2.44
N GLN A 138 -15.00 -1.95 2.45
CA GLN A 138 -16.37 -2.30 2.06
C GLN A 138 -17.44 -1.74 3.01
N THR A 139 -17.09 -1.38 4.24
CA THR A 139 -18.04 -0.76 5.20
C THR A 139 -18.21 0.76 5.02
N PHE A 140 -17.41 1.41 4.17
CA PHE A 140 -17.55 2.84 3.92
C PHE A 140 -18.86 3.13 3.20
N GLU A 141 -19.71 3.99 3.74
CA GLU A 141 -20.97 4.40 3.12
C GLU A 141 -20.99 5.88 2.76
N ILE A 142 -20.36 6.70 3.61
CA ILE A 142 -20.32 8.15 3.45
C ILE A 142 -18.87 8.65 3.28
N ASN A 143 -18.74 9.90 2.82
CA ASN A 143 -17.46 10.61 2.74
C ASN A 143 -16.35 9.80 2.03
N MET A 144 -16.72 9.12 0.95
CA MET A 144 -15.79 8.34 0.15
C MET A 144 -14.56 9.18 -0.25
N PRO A 145 -13.32 8.78 0.11
CA PRO A 145 -12.11 9.55 -0.17
C PRO A 145 -11.87 9.75 -1.66
N LYS A 146 -11.17 10.83 -2.05
CA LYS A 146 -10.74 11.01 -3.46
C LYS A 146 -9.70 10.00 -3.88
N VAL A 147 -8.74 9.74 -2.98
CA VAL A 147 -7.63 8.80 -3.19
C VAL A 147 -7.57 7.84 -2.01
N ILE A 148 -7.38 6.57 -2.29
CA ILE A 148 -7.22 5.52 -1.28
C ILE A 148 -5.93 4.75 -1.54
N CYS A 149 -5.17 4.56 -0.47
CA CYS A 149 -4.05 3.63 -0.39
C CYS A 149 -4.51 2.46 0.48
N ILE A 150 -4.37 1.24 0.00
CA ILE A 150 -4.75 0.02 0.73
C ILE A 150 -3.67 -1.03 0.59
N GLU A 151 -3.31 -1.69 1.71
CA GLU A 151 -2.34 -2.78 1.67
C GLU A 151 -2.89 -3.99 0.91
N GLY A 152 -2.08 -4.59 0.04
CA GLY A 152 -2.42 -5.83 -0.66
C GLY A 152 -2.13 -5.83 -2.16
N GLY A 153 -2.61 -6.88 -2.83
CA GLY A 153 -2.56 -7.03 -4.28
C GLY A 153 -1.29 -7.65 -4.84
N GLN A 154 -0.22 -7.82 -4.05
CA GLN A 154 1.06 -8.35 -4.54
C GLN A 154 1.37 -9.78 -4.10
N VAL A 155 0.70 -10.28 -3.07
CA VAL A 155 0.98 -11.61 -2.51
C VAL A 155 0.36 -12.71 -3.38
N LEU A 156 -0.90 -12.51 -3.80
CA LEU A 156 -1.62 -13.46 -4.64
C LEU A 156 -1.62 -12.98 -6.09
N HIS A 157 -1.36 -13.93 -7.02
CA HIS A 157 -1.45 -13.63 -8.44
C HIS A 157 -2.86 -13.18 -8.83
N PRO A 158 -3.04 -12.23 -9.77
CA PRO A 158 -4.36 -11.75 -10.22
C PRO A 158 -5.34 -12.82 -10.76
N HIS A 159 -4.85 -14.01 -11.13
CA HIS A 159 -5.75 -15.12 -11.49
C HIS A 159 -6.56 -15.67 -10.30
N HIS A 160 -6.19 -15.33 -9.08
CA HIS A 160 -7.00 -15.60 -7.89
C HIS A 160 -8.07 -14.50 -7.79
N ASP A 161 -9.23 -14.73 -8.39
CA ASP A 161 -10.33 -13.76 -8.51
C ASP A 161 -11.46 -13.97 -7.49
N GLU A 162 -11.32 -14.97 -6.62
CA GLU A 162 -12.24 -15.26 -5.52
C GLU A 162 -11.66 -14.80 -4.19
N VAL A 163 -12.52 -14.25 -3.33
CA VAL A 163 -12.17 -13.92 -1.95
C VAL A 163 -11.78 -15.21 -1.21
N SER A 164 -10.55 -15.29 -0.78
CA SER A 164 -10.06 -16.44 -0.03
C SER A 164 -10.22 -16.21 1.47
N LEU A 165 -11.14 -16.94 2.11
CA LEU A 165 -11.28 -16.95 3.58
C LEU A 165 -10.00 -17.45 4.27
N ASP A 166 -9.24 -18.32 3.60
CA ASP A 166 -7.93 -18.78 4.09
C ASP A 166 -6.89 -17.66 4.11
N VAL A 167 -7.02 -16.69 3.22
CA VAL A 167 -6.14 -15.52 3.16
C VAL A 167 -6.33 -14.66 4.40
N ALA A 168 -7.57 -14.30 4.73
CA ALA A 168 -7.88 -13.51 5.93
C ALA A 168 -7.43 -14.20 7.23
N SER A 169 -7.56 -15.55 7.32
CA SER A 169 -7.16 -16.31 8.52
C SER A 169 -5.63 -16.38 8.72
N LYS A 170 -4.84 -16.07 7.70
CA LYS A 170 -3.37 -16.14 7.71
C LYS A 170 -2.67 -14.78 7.66
N ASN A 171 -3.39 -13.68 7.82
CA ASN A 171 -2.90 -12.31 7.58
C ASN A 171 -2.29 -12.17 6.17
N VAL A 172 -2.91 -12.78 5.18
CA VAL A 172 -2.48 -12.68 3.79
C VAL A 172 -3.47 -11.80 3.04
N GLN A 173 -2.96 -10.76 2.40
CA GLN A 173 -3.77 -9.80 1.67
C GLN A 173 -4.49 -10.42 0.46
N GLN A 174 -5.62 -9.85 0.07
CA GLN A 174 -6.37 -10.26 -1.10
C GLN A 174 -5.57 -10.02 -2.39
N SER A 175 -5.91 -10.76 -3.45
CA SER A 175 -5.32 -10.55 -4.77
C SER A 175 -5.69 -9.18 -5.35
N LEU A 176 -4.87 -8.69 -6.28
CA LEU A 176 -5.14 -7.45 -6.98
C LEU A 176 -6.49 -7.49 -7.74
N SER A 177 -6.87 -8.64 -8.30
CA SER A 177 -8.15 -8.81 -9.00
C SER A 177 -9.35 -8.65 -8.07
N VAL A 178 -9.27 -9.23 -6.87
CA VAL A 178 -10.33 -9.10 -5.87
C VAL A 178 -10.44 -7.65 -5.39
N ILE A 179 -9.32 -7.04 -5.03
CA ILE A 179 -9.28 -5.64 -4.58
C ILE A 179 -9.82 -4.73 -5.68
N ASN A 180 -9.29 -4.82 -6.91
CA ASN A 180 -9.71 -3.97 -8.02
C ASN A 180 -11.20 -4.07 -8.31
N LYS A 181 -11.76 -5.29 -8.33
CA LYS A 181 -13.20 -5.51 -8.55
C LYS A 181 -14.08 -4.81 -7.51
N VAL A 182 -13.67 -4.83 -6.24
CA VAL A 182 -14.39 -4.13 -5.17
C VAL A 182 -14.33 -2.62 -5.36
N PHE A 183 -13.15 -2.09 -5.69
CA PHE A 183 -12.96 -0.66 -5.90
C PHE A 183 -13.67 -0.14 -7.15
N GLU A 184 -13.62 -0.86 -8.27
CA GLU A 184 -14.34 -0.49 -9.50
C GLU A 184 -15.85 -0.44 -9.28
N ASN A 185 -16.42 -1.40 -8.55
CA ASN A 185 -17.84 -1.40 -8.19
C ASN A 185 -18.25 -0.17 -7.34
N ARG A 186 -17.28 0.54 -6.77
CA ARG A 186 -17.48 1.75 -5.98
C ARG A 186 -17.02 3.02 -6.69
N GLY A 187 -16.75 2.95 -8.00
CA GLY A 187 -16.40 4.10 -8.84
C GLY A 187 -14.96 4.58 -8.67
N TYR A 188 -14.03 3.66 -8.42
CA TYR A 188 -12.59 3.94 -8.37
C TYR A 188 -11.85 3.27 -9.53
N LYS A 189 -10.71 3.83 -9.88
CA LYS A 189 -9.74 3.28 -10.82
C LYS A 189 -8.39 3.07 -10.12
N LEU A 190 -7.76 1.92 -10.43
CA LEU A 190 -6.42 1.59 -9.97
C LEU A 190 -5.40 2.48 -10.68
N LEU A 191 -4.55 3.14 -9.91
CA LEU A 191 -3.44 3.94 -10.43
C LEU A 191 -2.14 3.15 -10.52
N CYS A 192 -1.82 2.45 -9.44
CA CYS A 192 -0.66 1.58 -9.36
C CYS A 192 -0.78 0.61 -8.20
N SER A 193 -0.01 -0.47 -8.26
CA SER A 193 0.08 -1.47 -7.22
C SER A 193 1.52 -1.95 -7.11
N TYR A 194 2.05 -2.01 -5.88
CA TYR A 194 3.33 -2.65 -5.62
C TYR A 194 3.31 -3.42 -4.29
N GLN A 195 3.37 -2.84 -3.14
CA GLN A 195 3.06 -3.40 -1.82
C GLN A 195 1.65 -2.99 -1.43
N ASP A 196 1.33 -1.74 -1.72
CA ASP A 196 0.03 -1.13 -1.55
C ASP A 196 -0.61 -0.83 -2.91
N CYS A 197 -1.93 -0.79 -2.93
CA CYS A 197 -2.71 -0.41 -4.09
C CYS A 197 -3.21 1.02 -3.92
N PHE A 198 -3.03 1.84 -4.95
CA PHE A 198 -3.49 3.23 -4.99
C PHE A 198 -4.66 3.36 -5.93
N PHE A 199 -5.78 3.80 -5.39
CA PHE A 199 -7.02 4.01 -6.14
C PHE A 199 -7.43 5.48 -6.13
N ILE A 200 -8.05 5.92 -7.23
CA ILE A 200 -8.60 7.26 -7.38
C ILE A 200 -10.05 7.17 -7.80
N LYS A 201 -10.90 8.10 -7.35
CA LYS A 201 -12.24 8.22 -7.88
C LYS A 201 -12.23 8.39 -9.40
N GLU A 202 -13.11 7.70 -10.09
CA GLU A 202 -13.18 7.66 -11.56
C GLU A 202 -13.28 9.07 -12.19
N GLU A 203 -13.93 10.01 -11.53
CA GLU A 203 -14.05 11.39 -12.00
C GLU A 203 -12.69 12.11 -12.21
N TYR A 204 -11.63 11.67 -11.48
CA TYR A 204 -10.27 12.21 -11.59
C TYR A 204 -9.34 11.34 -12.44
N ALA A 205 -9.77 10.16 -12.87
CA ALA A 205 -8.93 9.20 -13.59
C ALA A 205 -8.35 9.78 -14.90
N HIS A 206 -9.05 10.72 -15.52
CA HIS A 206 -8.60 11.38 -16.75
C HIS A 206 -7.28 12.16 -16.62
N LEU A 207 -6.81 12.45 -15.40
CA LEU A 207 -5.53 13.11 -15.12
C LEU A 207 -4.34 12.13 -15.12
N PHE A 208 -4.62 10.83 -15.21
CA PHE A 208 -3.63 9.76 -15.10
C PHE A 208 -3.64 8.89 -16.36
N GLU A 209 -2.54 8.22 -16.60
CA GLU A 209 -2.51 7.07 -17.50
C GLU A 209 -2.98 5.85 -16.72
N ILE A 210 -4.14 5.30 -17.11
CA ILE A 210 -4.72 4.13 -16.46
C ILE A 210 -4.31 2.90 -17.26
N GLU A 211 -3.61 1.99 -16.60
CA GLU A 211 -3.34 0.65 -17.12
C GLU A 211 -4.54 -0.24 -16.79
N GLU A 212 -5.16 -0.82 -17.80
CA GLU A 212 -6.34 -1.69 -17.60
C GLU A 212 -5.95 -3.15 -17.34
N ASP A 213 -4.73 -3.55 -17.70
CA ASP A 213 -4.26 -4.91 -17.51
C ASP A 213 -3.67 -5.11 -16.10
N LEU A 214 -4.40 -5.86 -15.26
CA LEU A 214 -3.99 -6.16 -13.89
C LEU A 214 -2.71 -7.01 -13.83
N ILE A 215 -2.44 -7.82 -14.86
CA ILE A 215 -1.19 -8.58 -14.94
C ILE A 215 -0.01 -7.64 -15.13
N ASN A 216 -0.17 -6.59 -15.94
CA ASN A 216 0.88 -5.57 -16.09
C ASN A 216 1.11 -4.79 -14.79
N HIS A 217 0.05 -4.42 -14.06
CA HIS A 217 0.18 -3.84 -12.73
C HIS A 217 0.96 -4.75 -11.79
N TYR A 218 0.58 -6.02 -11.73
CA TYR A 218 1.21 -7.02 -10.87
C TYR A 218 2.69 -7.22 -11.22
N LYS A 219 3.02 -7.38 -12.52
CA LYS A 219 4.40 -7.49 -12.99
C LYS A 219 5.26 -6.27 -12.60
N ARG A 220 4.73 -5.07 -12.81
CA ARG A 220 5.40 -3.81 -12.43
C ARG A 220 5.62 -3.71 -10.92
N GLY A 221 4.61 -4.09 -10.14
CA GLY A 221 4.71 -4.15 -8.69
C GLY A 221 5.80 -5.13 -8.23
N LEU A 222 5.85 -6.33 -8.79
CA LEU A 222 6.91 -7.30 -8.50
C LEU A 222 8.31 -6.77 -8.83
N LEU A 223 8.46 -5.98 -9.89
CA LEU A 223 9.73 -5.33 -10.23
C LEU A 223 10.14 -4.27 -9.18
N ALA A 224 9.17 -3.63 -8.54
CA ALA A 224 9.42 -2.68 -7.46
C ALA A 224 9.81 -3.38 -6.13
N LEU A 225 9.30 -4.60 -5.91
CA LEU A 225 9.45 -5.37 -4.67
C LEU A 225 10.71 -6.25 -4.54
N PRO A 226 11.50 -6.60 -5.57
CA PRO A 226 12.56 -7.64 -5.48
C PRO A 226 13.63 -7.38 -4.43
N ARG A 227 13.61 -6.20 -3.82
CA ARG A 227 14.54 -5.82 -2.75
C ARG A 227 13.97 -6.02 -1.34
N LEU A 228 12.71 -6.47 -1.21
CA LEU A 228 12.11 -6.77 0.09
C LEU A 228 12.58 -8.15 0.56
N PRO A 229 13.20 -8.24 1.75
CA PRO A 229 13.80 -9.48 2.24
C PRO A 229 12.79 -10.62 2.44
N TYR A 230 11.51 -10.31 2.57
CA TYR A 230 10.46 -11.25 2.92
C TYR A 230 9.62 -11.74 1.72
N ILE A 231 9.82 -11.23 0.50
CA ILE A 231 9.06 -11.68 -0.69
C ILE A 231 9.00 -13.21 -0.79
N ARG A 232 10.14 -13.86 -0.61
CA ARG A 232 10.22 -15.31 -0.67
C ARG A 232 9.35 -15.99 0.40
N ASP A 233 9.41 -15.48 1.63
CA ASP A 233 8.69 -16.05 2.76
C ASP A 233 7.18 -15.84 2.57
N VAL A 234 6.78 -14.69 2.04
CA VAL A 234 5.41 -14.38 1.62
C VAL A 234 4.95 -15.33 0.51
N LEU A 235 5.71 -15.47 -0.56
CA LEU A 235 5.39 -16.36 -1.68
C LEU A 235 5.24 -17.82 -1.26
N LYS A 236 6.07 -18.29 -0.32
CA LYS A 236 5.94 -19.65 0.25
C LYS A 236 4.72 -19.80 1.14
N SER A 237 4.37 -18.78 1.91
CA SER A 237 3.26 -18.86 2.86
C SER A 237 1.91 -19.05 2.18
N VAL A 238 1.74 -18.57 0.96
CA VAL A 238 0.47 -18.63 0.21
C VAL A 238 0.37 -19.82 -0.76
N ASN A 239 1.37 -20.70 -0.78
CA ASN A 239 1.39 -21.90 -1.62
C ASN A 239 0.98 -21.60 -3.08
N LEU A 240 1.51 -20.52 -3.63
CA LEU A 240 1.19 -20.02 -4.95
C LEU A 240 1.66 -21.01 -6.01
N ASN A 241 0.75 -21.74 -6.61
CA ASN A 241 0.97 -22.44 -7.86
C ASN A 241 0.90 -21.41 -9.01
N ASN A 242 1.86 -20.50 -9.03
CA ASN A 242 1.87 -19.36 -9.93
C ASN A 242 2.99 -19.54 -10.95
N LYS A 243 2.62 -19.93 -12.17
CA LYS A 243 3.57 -20.21 -13.25
C LYS A 243 4.52 -19.04 -13.54
N ILE A 244 4.05 -17.80 -13.37
CA ILE A 244 4.87 -16.61 -13.58
C ILE A 244 5.96 -16.53 -12.51
N LEU A 245 5.56 -16.67 -11.24
CA LEU A 245 6.51 -16.62 -10.14
C LEU A 245 7.47 -17.79 -10.14
N ASP A 246 6.96 -19.01 -10.41
CA ASP A 246 7.80 -20.19 -10.56
C ASP A 246 8.85 -19.97 -11.66
N TYR A 247 8.43 -19.46 -12.82
CA TYR A 247 9.35 -19.14 -13.91
C TYR A 247 10.38 -18.06 -13.52
N CYS A 248 9.93 -16.95 -12.89
CA CYS A 248 10.83 -15.87 -12.50
C CYS A 248 11.83 -16.28 -11.43
N LEU A 249 11.45 -17.22 -10.56
CA LEU A 249 12.23 -17.64 -9.40
C LEU A 249 12.89 -19.01 -9.58
N GLU A 250 12.69 -19.67 -10.74
CA GLU A 250 13.29 -20.97 -11.04
C GLU A 250 14.83 -20.95 -10.91
N GLY A 251 15.36 -21.86 -10.10
CA GLY A 251 16.79 -21.95 -9.79
C GLY A 251 17.34 -20.84 -8.88
N ILE A 252 16.53 -19.83 -8.57
CA ILE A 252 16.90 -18.73 -7.69
C ILE A 252 16.47 -19.02 -6.25
N LEU A 253 15.28 -19.61 -6.05
CA LEU A 253 14.75 -19.94 -4.73
C LEU A 253 15.61 -20.98 -4.01
N ASP A 254 16.08 -21.99 -4.71
CA ASP A 254 16.92 -23.06 -4.14
C ASP A 254 18.20 -22.51 -3.50
N GLU A 255 18.86 -21.58 -4.21
CA GLU A 255 20.04 -20.88 -3.67
C GLU A 255 19.67 -20.01 -2.46
N GLY A 256 18.53 -19.32 -2.51
CA GLY A 256 18.07 -18.42 -1.45
C GLY A 256 17.60 -19.13 -0.17
N GLU A 257 17.18 -20.40 -0.25
CA GLU A 257 16.68 -21.17 0.89
C GLU A 257 17.73 -21.43 1.97
N THR A 258 18.98 -21.53 1.58
CA THR A 258 20.11 -21.81 2.47
C THR A 258 20.64 -20.57 3.18
N LEU A 259 20.17 -19.36 2.82
CA LEU A 259 20.73 -18.12 3.33
C LEU A 259 20.12 -17.70 4.65
N SER A 260 20.97 -17.20 5.55
CA SER A 260 20.54 -16.52 6.79
C SER A 260 19.91 -15.16 6.50
N GLY A 261 19.16 -14.61 7.47
CA GLY A 261 18.51 -13.30 7.35
C GLY A 261 19.45 -12.17 6.93
N ALA A 262 20.71 -12.17 7.39
CA ALA A 262 21.70 -11.16 7.02
C ALA A 262 22.20 -11.27 5.57
N GLN A 263 22.11 -12.45 4.94
CA GLN A 263 22.57 -12.72 3.58
C GLN A 263 21.47 -12.49 2.53
N LYS A 264 20.19 -12.57 2.91
CA LYS A 264 19.03 -12.40 2.01
C LYS A 264 19.07 -11.11 1.18
N PRO A 265 19.36 -9.93 1.73
CA PRO A 265 19.41 -8.70 0.95
C PRO A 265 20.45 -8.72 -0.15
N ASN A 266 21.63 -9.25 0.14
CA ASN A 266 22.71 -9.37 -0.84
C ASN A 266 22.37 -10.36 -1.97
N TRP A 267 21.71 -11.46 -1.63
CA TRP A 267 21.25 -12.44 -2.59
C TRP A 267 20.17 -11.87 -3.51
N ILE A 268 19.18 -11.15 -2.98
CA ILE A 268 18.14 -10.49 -3.77
C ILE A 268 18.78 -9.49 -4.75
N ASN A 269 19.70 -8.65 -4.27
CA ASN A 269 20.41 -7.68 -5.11
C ASN A 269 21.20 -8.36 -6.23
N LYS A 270 21.87 -9.48 -5.94
CA LYS A 270 22.62 -10.27 -6.93
C LYS A 270 21.71 -10.83 -8.03
N ASN A 271 20.52 -11.29 -7.68
CA ASN A 271 19.60 -11.95 -8.60
C ASN A 271 18.56 -11.00 -9.22
N TYR A 272 18.53 -9.73 -8.81
CA TYR A 272 17.56 -8.75 -9.28
C TYR A 272 17.48 -8.64 -10.81
N SER A 273 18.63 -8.53 -11.47
CA SER A 273 18.69 -8.41 -12.93
C SER A 273 18.11 -9.63 -13.63
N THR A 274 18.35 -10.83 -13.09
CA THR A 274 17.83 -12.08 -13.64
C THR A 274 16.29 -12.17 -13.46
N ILE A 275 15.78 -11.82 -12.29
CA ILE A 275 14.35 -11.80 -12.02
C ILE A 275 13.67 -10.79 -12.97
N LYS A 276 14.22 -9.59 -13.07
CA LYS A 276 13.74 -8.54 -13.97
C LYS A 276 13.70 -9.01 -15.43
N GLU A 277 14.81 -9.56 -15.93
CA GLU A 277 14.90 -10.06 -17.30
C GLU A 277 13.88 -11.17 -17.60
N ARG A 278 13.62 -12.06 -16.64
CA ARG A 278 12.62 -13.12 -16.78
C ARG A 278 11.20 -12.58 -16.78
N LEU A 279 10.90 -11.58 -15.92
CA LEU A 279 9.61 -10.90 -15.92
C LEU A 279 9.32 -10.18 -17.23
N GLU A 280 10.33 -9.49 -17.80
CA GLU A 280 10.21 -8.79 -19.08
C GLU A 280 9.99 -9.75 -20.27
N LYS A 281 10.46 -10.98 -20.19
CA LYS A 281 10.31 -12.02 -21.23
C LYS A 281 9.06 -12.88 -21.06
N PHE A 282 8.33 -12.71 -19.97
CA PHE A 282 7.13 -13.49 -19.74
C PHE A 282 6.00 -12.99 -20.65
N GLU A 283 5.62 -13.83 -21.61
CA GLU A 283 4.42 -13.70 -22.43
C GLU A 283 3.39 -14.69 -21.88
N ASP A 284 2.15 -14.24 -21.66
CA ASP A 284 1.04 -15.06 -21.12
C ASP A 284 0.70 -16.25 -22.01
#